data_96319b1bbdaa2fc807481a4c3d902be9
#
_entry.id   96319b1bbdaa2fc807481a4c3d902be9
#
_cell.length_a   1.000
_cell.length_b   1.000
_cell.length_c   1.000
_cell.angle_alpha   90.00
_cell.angle_beta   90.00
_cell.angle_gamma   90.00
#
_symmetry.space_group_name_H-M   'P 1'
#
loop_
_entity.id
_entity.type
_entity.pdbx_description
1 polymer ?
#
loop_
_entity_poly.entity_id
_entity_poly.type
_entity_poly.pdbx_seq_one_letter_code
_entity_poly.pdbx_strand_id
1 'polypeptide(L)'
;MQLLKVISASLIDVLHQLPDEYYTRKIAILEQQTIGQQVRHIIEHWQILIENYNADCINYANRKRDISIEQNKQVAIDLLQTLQLQSNKDNQTLVVVSLDESTKFTSTYLRELDNVKEHIIHHAAIIKMAIYSIDSNYKMPENFGYAPATISHKQQQCAQ
;
A
#
# COMPACT_ATOMS: atom_id res chain seq x y z
N MET A 1 -8.77 9.40 -7.80
CA MET A 1 -7.74 10.20 -7.08
C MET A 1 -8.05 10.42 -5.60
N GLN A 2 -9.26 10.87 -5.22
CA GLN A 2 -9.54 11.19 -3.80
C GLN A 2 -9.35 10.00 -2.83
N LEU A 3 -9.87 8.82 -3.18
CA LEU A 3 -9.71 7.64 -2.33
C LEU A 3 -8.22 7.26 -2.12
N LEU A 4 -7.39 7.30 -3.18
CA LEU A 4 -5.96 7.03 -3.06
C LEU A 4 -5.28 7.97 -2.06
N LYS A 5 -5.62 9.27 -2.11
CA LYS A 5 -5.11 10.25 -1.16
C LYS A 5 -5.51 9.93 0.28
N VAL A 6 -6.76 9.53 0.49
CA VAL A 6 -7.27 9.20 1.83
C VAL A 6 -6.56 7.96 2.41
N ILE A 7 -6.46 6.87 1.63
CA ILE A 7 -5.86 5.63 2.14
C ILE A 7 -4.34 5.77 2.33
N SER A 8 -3.64 6.46 1.43
CA SER A 8 -2.20 6.68 1.59
C SER A 8 -1.89 7.68 2.72
N ALA A 9 -2.68 8.73 2.90
CA ALA A 9 -2.57 9.62 4.05
C ALA A 9 -2.77 8.87 5.37
N SER A 10 -3.78 8.00 5.46
CA SER A 10 -4.00 7.18 6.64
C SER A 10 -2.83 6.24 6.95
N LEU A 11 -2.17 5.68 5.94
CA LEU A 11 -0.95 4.89 6.13
C LEU A 11 0.21 5.76 6.63
N ILE A 12 0.40 6.95 6.04
CA ILE A 12 1.42 7.92 6.46
C ILE A 12 1.19 8.34 7.93
N ASP A 13 -0.06 8.61 8.33
CA ASP A 13 -0.40 8.97 9.70
C ASP A 13 -0.06 7.85 10.70
N VAL A 14 -0.33 6.60 10.32
CA VAL A 14 0.08 5.43 11.13
C VAL A 14 1.60 5.37 11.25
N LEU A 15 2.33 5.56 10.15
CA LEU A 15 3.80 5.53 10.16
C LEU A 15 4.39 6.67 11.02
N HIS A 16 3.82 7.87 10.99
CA HIS A 16 4.28 8.97 11.86
C HIS A 16 4.14 8.65 13.35
N GLN A 17 3.06 7.98 13.74
CA GLN A 17 2.77 7.64 15.13
C GLN A 17 3.47 6.36 15.59
N LEU A 18 3.88 5.49 14.65
CA LEU A 18 4.48 4.19 14.97
C LEU A 18 5.89 4.36 15.54
N PRO A 19 6.24 3.75 16.68
CA PRO A 19 7.62 3.70 17.18
C PRO A 19 8.56 3.06 16.14
N ASP A 20 9.77 3.61 15.99
CA ASP A 20 10.74 3.09 15.01
C ASP A 20 11.10 1.62 15.26
N GLU A 21 11.16 1.22 16.53
CA GLU A 21 11.40 -0.17 16.91
C GLU A 21 10.31 -1.13 16.43
N TYR A 22 9.03 -0.69 16.31
CA TYR A 22 7.94 -1.53 15.79
C TYR A 22 8.06 -1.69 14.27
N TYR A 23 8.55 -0.66 13.57
CA TYR A 23 8.70 -0.67 12.12
C TYR A 23 9.67 -1.75 11.63
N THR A 24 10.77 -1.95 12.35
CA THR A 24 11.83 -2.91 11.98
C THR A 24 11.80 -4.22 12.77
N ARG A 25 10.89 -4.34 13.74
CA ARG A 25 10.76 -5.53 14.59
C ARG A 25 10.26 -6.72 13.78
N LYS A 26 10.90 -7.88 13.95
CA LYS A 26 10.40 -9.16 13.43
C LYS A 26 9.16 -9.60 14.19
N ILE A 27 8.10 -9.95 13.47
CA ILE A 27 6.77 -10.22 14.02
C ILE A 27 6.37 -11.66 13.70
N ALA A 28 6.04 -12.43 14.74
CA ALA A 28 5.76 -13.86 14.60
C ALA A 28 4.58 -14.17 13.65
N ILE A 29 3.47 -13.41 13.75
CA ILE A 29 2.30 -13.60 12.88
C ILE A 29 2.55 -13.23 11.41
N LEU A 30 3.65 -12.54 11.11
CA LEU A 30 4.13 -12.24 9.77
C LEU A 30 5.29 -13.15 9.34
N GLU A 31 5.43 -14.33 9.93
CA GLU A 31 6.53 -15.26 9.62
C GLU A 31 7.92 -14.60 9.71
N GLN A 32 8.14 -13.83 10.78
CA GLN A 32 9.37 -13.06 11.04
C GLN A 32 9.61 -11.88 10.08
N GLN A 33 8.64 -11.52 9.26
CA GLN A 33 8.70 -10.27 8.50
C GLN A 33 8.41 -9.06 9.40
N THR A 34 8.73 -7.86 8.90
CA THR A 34 8.57 -6.59 9.60
C THR A 34 7.45 -5.74 8.99
N ILE A 35 6.95 -4.75 9.72
CA ILE A 35 6.05 -3.73 9.17
C ILE A 35 6.73 -3.00 8.01
N GLY A 36 8.01 -2.68 8.14
CA GLY A 36 8.80 -2.03 7.10
C GLY A 36 8.80 -2.82 5.78
N GLN A 37 8.89 -4.16 5.84
CA GLN A 37 8.80 -5.02 4.65
C GLN A 37 7.42 -4.96 3.99
N GLN A 38 6.34 -4.86 4.77
CA GLN A 38 5.00 -4.68 4.22
C GLN A 38 4.84 -3.30 3.56
N VAL A 39 5.36 -2.26 4.18
CA VAL A 39 5.35 -0.89 3.62
C VAL A 39 6.20 -0.80 2.35
N ARG A 40 7.41 -1.39 2.35
CA ARG A 40 8.25 -1.46 1.15
C ARG A 40 7.49 -2.14 0.00
N HIS A 41 6.77 -3.22 0.28
CA HIS A 41 5.99 -3.93 -0.73
C HIS A 41 4.90 -3.06 -1.36
N ILE A 42 4.19 -2.27 -0.55
CA ILE A 42 3.22 -1.28 -1.03
C ILE A 42 3.90 -0.26 -1.95
N ILE A 43 4.99 0.33 -1.48
CA ILE A 43 5.70 1.40 -2.20
C ILE A 43 6.22 0.89 -3.54
N GLU A 44 6.91 -0.24 -3.55
CA GLU A 44 7.49 -0.80 -4.77
C GLU A 44 6.42 -1.22 -5.79
N HIS A 45 5.28 -1.75 -5.33
CA HIS A 45 4.15 -2.06 -6.21
C HIS A 45 3.61 -0.78 -6.88
N TRP A 46 3.48 0.29 -6.13
CA TRP A 46 3.03 1.59 -6.64
C TRP A 46 4.08 2.26 -7.55
N GLN A 47 5.36 2.22 -7.18
CA GLN A 47 6.46 2.72 -8.00
C GLN A 47 6.48 2.09 -9.39
N ILE A 48 6.27 0.77 -9.49
CA ILE A 48 6.22 0.06 -10.77
C ILE A 48 5.16 0.66 -11.69
N LEU A 49 3.96 0.95 -11.20
CA LEU A 49 2.92 1.59 -12.02
C LEU A 49 3.37 2.99 -12.49
N ILE A 50 3.92 3.81 -11.60
CA ILE A 50 4.28 5.20 -11.92
C ILE A 50 5.49 5.28 -12.84
N GLU A 51 6.54 4.48 -12.57
CA GLU A 51 7.79 4.47 -13.35
C GLU A 51 7.58 3.89 -14.76
N ASN A 52 6.68 2.91 -14.91
CA ASN A 52 6.42 2.24 -16.17
C ASN A 52 5.16 2.75 -16.90
N TYR A 53 4.67 3.94 -16.54
CA TYR A 53 3.49 4.52 -17.17
C TYR A 53 3.61 4.66 -18.70
N ASN A 54 4.81 4.97 -19.21
CA ASN A 54 5.12 5.08 -20.64
C ASN A 54 5.95 3.91 -21.19
N ALA A 55 6.09 2.82 -20.45
CA ALA A 55 6.85 1.66 -20.90
C ALA A 55 5.99 0.72 -21.78
N ASP A 56 6.65 -0.18 -22.49
CA ASP A 56 5.99 -1.18 -23.34
C ASP A 56 5.09 -2.13 -22.55
N CYS A 57 5.44 -2.41 -21.29
CA CYS A 57 4.62 -3.21 -20.39
C CYS A 57 5.00 -2.99 -18.91
N ILE A 58 4.04 -3.27 -18.04
CA ILE A 58 4.18 -3.26 -16.58
C ILE A 58 4.33 -4.69 -16.10
N ASN A 59 5.40 -4.97 -15.36
CA ASN A 59 5.60 -6.23 -14.67
C ASN A 59 5.78 -5.99 -13.17
N TYR A 60 4.75 -6.31 -12.39
CA TYR A 60 4.74 -6.13 -10.93
C TYR A 60 5.67 -7.10 -10.17
N ALA A 61 6.23 -8.12 -10.83
CA ALA A 61 7.24 -8.99 -10.26
C ALA A 61 8.62 -8.32 -10.20
N ASN A 62 8.91 -7.32 -11.06
CA ASN A 62 10.19 -6.63 -11.18
C ASN A 62 10.41 -5.55 -10.11
N ARG A 63 10.28 -5.93 -8.82
CA ARG A 63 10.52 -5.03 -7.70
C ARG A 63 12.02 -4.93 -7.37
N LYS A 64 12.46 -3.72 -7.01
CA LYS A 64 13.87 -3.42 -6.66
C LYS A 64 14.29 -4.02 -5.32
N ARG A 65 13.35 -4.25 -4.40
CA ARG A 65 13.56 -4.72 -3.01
C ARG A 65 14.53 -3.81 -2.26
N ASP A 66 14.28 -2.50 -2.33
CA ASP A 66 15.11 -1.48 -1.69
C ASP A 66 15.01 -1.58 -0.16
N ILE A 67 16.11 -2.07 0.45
CA ILE A 67 16.21 -2.29 1.89
C ILE A 67 16.10 -0.98 2.67
N SER A 68 16.49 0.17 2.10
CA SER A 68 16.40 1.46 2.79
C SER A 68 14.96 1.80 3.20
N ILE A 69 13.99 1.39 2.39
CA ILE A 69 12.57 1.63 2.67
C ILE A 69 12.11 0.84 3.91
N GLU A 70 12.49 -0.44 4.03
CA GLU A 70 12.06 -1.27 5.16
C GLU A 70 12.80 -0.99 6.46
N GLN A 71 13.97 -0.34 6.39
CA GLN A 71 14.79 -0.02 7.54
C GLN A 71 14.60 1.42 8.03
N ASN A 72 14.12 2.31 7.18
CA ASN A 72 13.95 3.73 7.51
C ASN A 72 12.52 4.20 7.21
N LYS A 73 11.76 4.38 8.29
CA LYS A 73 10.36 4.83 8.23
C LYS A 73 10.20 6.19 7.54
N GLN A 74 11.15 7.12 7.71
CA GLN A 74 11.07 8.44 7.07
C GLN A 74 11.24 8.34 5.55
N VAL A 75 12.15 7.49 5.05
CA VAL A 75 12.29 7.20 3.62
C VAL A 75 10.97 6.67 3.03
N ALA A 76 10.31 5.77 3.76
CA ALA A 76 9.02 5.25 3.33
C ALA A 76 7.93 6.33 3.26
N ILE A 77 7.86 7.22 4.25
CA ILE A 77 6.91 8.35 4.29
C ILE A 77 7.15 9.29 3.10
N ASP A 78 8.38 9.69 2.85
CA ASP A 78 8.75 10.61 1.77
C ASP A 78 8.40 10.02 0.39
N LEU A 79 8.64 8.71 0.20
CA LEU A 79 8.27 8.01 -1.03
C LEU A 79 6.76 7.91 -1.21
N LEU A 80 5.98 7.61 -0.17
CA LEU A 80 4.51 7.58 -0.24
C LEU A 80 3.94 8.95 -0.64
N GLN A 81 4.46 10.04 -0.07
CA GLN A 81 4.06 11.40 -0.42
C GLN A 81 4.41 11.72 -1.88
N THR A 82 5.60 11.35 -2.32
CA THR A 82 6.05 11.54 -3.72
C THR A 82 5.15 10.78 -4.70
N LEU A 83 4.87 9.51 -4.43
CA LEU A 83 4.01 8.68 -5.28
C LEU A 83 2.57 9.22 -5.34
N GLN A 84 2.05 9.73 -4.21
CA GLN A 84 0.74 10.37 -4.18
C GLN A 84 0.66 11.56 -5.14
N LEU A 85 1.70 12.41 -5.18
CA LEU A 85 1.78 13.56 -6.09
C LEU A 85 1.91 13.11 -7.55
N GLN A 86 2.71 12.09 -7.83
CA GLN A 86 2.99 11.58 -9.18
C GLN A 86 1.83 10.79 -9.79
N SER A 87 0.83 10.40 -9.00
CA SER A 87 -0.30 9.57 -9.46
C SER A 87 -1.36 10.34 -10.26
N ASN A 88 -1.24 11.65 -10.41
CA ASN A 88 -2.19 12.42 -11.22
C ASN A 88 -1.77 12.41 -12.70
N LYS A 89 -2.10 11.32 -13.38
CA LYS A 89 -1.80 11.09 -14.80
C LYS A 89 -3.10 10.84 -15.57
N ASP A 90 -3.06 11.06 -16.89
CA ASP A 90 -4.16 10.77 -17.77
C ASP A 90 -4.43 9.27 -17.85
N ASN A 91 -5.70 8.90 -18.12
CA ASN A 91 -6.04 7.52 -18.36
C ASN A 91 -5.60 7.10 -19.76
N GLN A 92 -4.70 6.13 -19.83
CA GLN A 92 -4.27 5.54 -21.10
C GLN A 92 -4.28 4.00 -21.00
N THR A 93 -4.22 3.39 -22.16
CA THR A 93 -4.07 1.94 -22.28
C THR A 93 -2.67 1.52 -21.84
N LEU A 94 -2.59 0.48 -21.03
CA LEU A 94 -1.36 -0.13 -20.54
C LEU A 94 -1.35 -1.61 -20.89
N VAL A 95 -0.17 -2.18 -21.05
CA VAL A 95 0.02 -3.63 -21.16
C VAL A 95 0.60 -4.13 -19.84
N VAL A 96 -0.01 -5.15 -19.26
CA VAL A 96 0.41 -5.72 -17.97
C VAL A 96 0.82 -7.17 -18.17
N VAL A 97 1.92 -7.55 -17.56
CA VAL A 97 2.40 -8.95 -17.52
C VAL A 97 1.68 -9.66 -16.38
N SER A 98 1.17 -10.88 -16.64
CA SER A 98 0.55 -11.72 -15.60
C SER A 98 1.52 -12.07 -14.48
N LEU A 99 1.00 -12.41 -13.29
CA LEU A 99 1.83 -12.74 -12.12
C LEU A 99 2.76 -13.94 -12.34
N ASP A 100 2.36 -14.89 -13.18
CA ASP A 100 3.15 -16.05 -13.59
C ASP A 100 4.06 -15.77 -14.80
N GLU A 101 4.08 -14.52 -15.27
CA GLU A 101 4.85 -14.04 -16.43
C GLU A 101 4.55 -14.75 -17.76
N SER A 102 3.50 -15.57 -17.81
CA SER A 102 3.17 -16.40 -18.98
C SER A 102 2.44 -15.62 -20.07
N THR A 103 1.69 -14.58 -19.70
CA THR A 103 0.85 -13.82 -20.63
C THR A 103 0.95 -12.31 -20.41
N LYS A 104 0.53 -11.56 -21.44
CA LYS A 104 0.32 -10.11 -21.35
C LYS A 104 -1.14 -9.81 -21.63
N PHE A 105 -1.71 -8.87 -20.90
CA PHE A 105 -3.08 -8.43 -21.10
C PHE A 105 -3.18 -6.90 -21.11
N THR A 106 -4.22 -6.40 -21.76
CA THR A 106 -4.51 -4.98 -21.85
C THR A 106 -5.23 -4.52 -20.60
N SER A 107 -4.78 -3.41 -20.04
CA SER A 107 -5.39 -2.70 -18.92
C SER A 107 -5.45 -1.20 -19.20
N THR A 108 -5.82 -0.41 -18.22
CA THR A 108 -5.76 1.06 -18.27
C THR A 108 -5.11 1.61 -17.01
N TYR A 109 -4.57 2.81 -17.10
CA TYR A 109 -3.93 3.45 -15.95
C TYR A 109 -4.88 3.56 -14.74
N LEU A 110 -6.15 3.94 -14.95
CA LEU A 110 -7.10 4.04 -13.84
C LEU A 110 -7.42 2.68 -13.22
N ARG A 111 -7.49 1.60 -14.04
CA ARG A 111 -7.69 0.24 -13.49
C ARG A 111 -6.48 -0.22 -12.67
N GLU A 112 -5.27 0.06 -13.15
CA GLU A 112 -4.05 -0.27 -12.40
C GLU A 112 -3.90 0.60 -11.14
N LEU A 113 -4.37 1.85 -11.19
CA LEU A 113 -4.41 2.70 -10.00
C LEU A 113 -5.43 2.19 -8.96
N ASP A 114 -6.53 1.59 -9.38
CA ASP A 114 -7.47 0.90 -8.48
C ASP A 114 -6.82 -0.35 -7.86
N ASN A 115 -6.04 -1.11 -8.66
CA ASN A 115 -5.25 -2.23 -8.15
C ASN A 115 -4.27 -1.77 -7.04
N VAL A 116 -3.57 -0.65 -7.24
CA VAL A 116 -2.71 -0.06 -6.21
C VAL A 116 -3.50 0.29 -4.95
N LYS A 117 -4.69 0.88 -5.06
CA LYS A 117 -5.54 1.19 -3.89
C LYS A 117 -5.95 -0.06 -3.12
N GLU A 118 -6.41 -1.10 -3.83
CA GLU A 118 -6.76 -2.40 -3.25
C GLU A 118 -5.56 -3.02 -2.53
N HIS A 119 -4.38 -2.94 -3.15
CA HIS A 119 -3.13 -3.44 -2.60
C HIS A 119 -2.72 -2.71 -1.31
N ILE A 120 -2.84 -1.36 -1.28
CA ILE A 120 -2.60 -0.57 -0.06
C ILE A 120 -3.55 -0.99 1.06
N ILE A 121 -4.85 -1.13 0.78
CA ILE A 121 -5.86 -1.53 1.77
C ILE A 121 -5.55 -2.93 2.31
N HIS A 122 -5.19 -3.88 1.44
CA HIS A 122 -4.84 -5.24 1.83
C HIS A 122 -3.66 -5.26 2.80
N HIS A 123 -2.55 -4.60 2.44
CA HIS A 123 -1.37 -4.54 3.30
C HIS A 123 -1.58 -3.67 4.54
N ALA A 124 -2.41 -2.63 4.49
CA ALA A 124 -2.80 -1.87 5.68
C ALA A 124 -3.54 -2.74 6.71
N ALA A 125 -4.39 -3.67 6.25
CA ALA A 125 -5.03 -4.64 7.15
C ALA A 125 -4.01 -5.60 7.81
N ILE A 126 -3.00 -6.06 7.05
CA ILE A 126 -1.90 -6.88 7.58
C ILE A 126 -1.08 -6.08 8.61
N ILE A 127 -0.70 -4.84 8.28
CA ILE A 127 0.03 -3.93 9.19
C ILE A 127 -0.77 -3.70 10.47
N LYS A 128 -2.08 -3.47 10.38
CA LYS A 128 -2.97 -3.33 11.54
C LYS A 128 -2.90 -4.54 12.47
N MET A 129 -3.01 -5.74 11.93
CA MET A 129 -2.91 -6.98 12.71
C MET A 129 -1.52 -7.13 13.34
N ALA A 130 -0.48 -6.79 12.60
CA ALA A 130 0.90 -6.81 13.09
C ALA A 130 1.10 -5.86 14.27
N ILE A 131 0.61 -4.62 14.18
CA ILE A 131 0.70 -3.63 15.26
C ILE A 131 -0.05 -4.13 16.50
N TYR A 132 -1.26 -4.63 16.36
CA TYR A 132 -2.03 -5.17 17.50
C TYR A 132 -1.40 -6.42 18.14
N SER A 133 -0.62 -7.19 17.39
CA SER A 133 0.14 -8.32 17.97
C SER A 133 1.33 -7.87 18.82
N ILE A 134 1.83 -6.64 18.60
CA ILE A 134 2.91 -6.03 19.39
C ILE A 134 2.33 -5.27 20.60
N ASP A 135 1.29 -4.48 20.33
CA ASP A 135 0.62 -3.63 21.32
C ASP A 135 -0.90 -3.64 21.08
N SER A 136 -1.61 -4.41 21.88
CA SER A 136 -3.06 -4.55 21.79
C SER A 136 -3.84 -3.27 22.12
N ASN A 137 -3.20 -2.30 22.77
CA ASN A 137 -3.78 -1.01 23.16
C ASN A 137 -3.44 0.12 22.19
N TYR A 138 -2.72 -0.18 21.09
CA TYR A 138 -2.36 0.83 20.11
C TYR A 138 -3.59 1.53 19.53
N LYS A 139 -3.60 2.85 19.53
CA LYS A 139 -4.71 3.67 19.00
C LYS A 139 -4.60 3.80 17.48
N MET A 140 -5.24 2.88 16.79
CA MET A 140 -5.28 2.88 15.32
C MET A 140 -6.24 3.96 14.82
N PRO A 141 -5.92 4.71 13.74
CA PRO A 141 -6.87 5.59 13.08
C PRO A 141 -8.15 4.84 12.68
N GLU A 142 -9.29 5.51 12.80
CA GLU A 142 -10.57 4.94 12.41
C GLU A 142 -10.53 4.51 10.93
N ASN A 143 -11.11 3.35 10.66
CA ASN A 143 -11.20 2.76 9.33
C ASN A 143 -9.86 2.37 8.65
N PHE A 144 -8.71 2.47 9.33
CA PHE A 144 -7.44 1.99 8.79
C PHE A 144 -7.51 0.51 8.42
N GLY A 145 -7.12 0.17 7.19
CA GLY A 145 -7.11 -1.20 6.67
C GLY A 145 -8.49 -1.79 6.34
N TYR A 146 -9.55 -0.96 6.28
CA TYR A 146 -10.86 -1.38 5.81
C TYR A 146 -11.13 -0.91 4.38
N ALA A 147 -11.73 -1.79 3.58
CA ALA A 147 -12.24 -1.43 2.27
C ALA A 147 -13.44 -0.47 2.37
N PRO A 148 -13.65 0.43 1.40
CA PRO A 148 -14.77 1.39 1.41
C PRO A 148 -16.15 0.74 1.59
N ALA A 149 -16.36 -0.42 0.95
CA ALA A 149 -17.61 -1.18 1.09
C ALA A 149 -17.85 -1.65 2.54
N THR A 150 -16.81 -2.07 3.24
CA THR A 150 -16.88 -2.45 4.66
C THR A 150 -17.19 -1.25 5.55
N ILE A 151 -16.61 -0.09 5.25
CA ILE A 151 -16.88 1.16 5.99
C ILE A 151 -18.34 1.57 5.82
N SER A 152 -18.83 1.59 4.58
CA SER A 152 -20.23 1.92 4.26
C SER A 152 -21.22 0.98 4.96
N HIS A 153 -20.94 -0.32 4.98
CA HIS A 153 -21.78 -1.31 5.67
C HIS A 153 -21.84 -1.08 7.18
N LYS A 154 -20.70 -0.81 7.82
CA LYS A 154 -20.64 -0.49 9.26
C LYS A 154 -21.44 0.76 9.61
N GLN A 155 -21.35 1.82 8.80
CA GLN A 155 -22.11 3.06 9.00
C GLN A 155 -23.62 2.83 8.92
N GLN A 156 -24.08 1.97 7.99
CA GLN A 156 -25.50 1.61 7.88
C GLN A 156 -26.01 0.82 9.10
N GLN A 157 -25.19 -0.05 9.69
CA GLN A 157 -25.56 -0.80 10.88
C GLN A 157 -25.62 0.08 12.13
N CYS A 158 -24.78 1.12 12.23
CA CYS A 158 -24.81 2.06 13.36
C CYS A 158 -25.97 3.10 13.27
N ALA A 159 -26.65 3.18 12.11
CA ALA A 159 -27.76 4.11 11.90
C ALA A 159 -29.14 3.46 12.12
N GLN A 160 -29.18 2.17 12.47
CA GLN A 160 -30.37 1.41 12.89
C GLN A 160 -30.40 1.28 14.42
#